data_6731038252d650feedf50a34cf0cd3ce
#
_entry.id   6731038252d650feedf50a34cf0cd3ce
#
_cell.length_a   1.000
_cell.length_b   1.000
_cell.length_c   1.000
_cell.angle_alpha   90.00
_cell.angle_beta   90.00
_cell.angle_gamma   90.00
#
_symmetry.space_group_name_H-M   'P 1'
#
loop_
_entity.id
_entity.type
_entity.pdbx_description
1 polymer ?
#
loop_
_entity_poly.entity_id
_entity_poly.type
_entity_poly.pdbx_seq_one_letter_code
_entity_poly.pdbx_strand_id
1 'polypeptide(L)'
;MRFRETLPRARLRLIEGFSVRVDNDAKSAALAEALWGAGVGYHIVFYATLGTGIGTGVIFDKRIYHGRTGSATEGGHMTIDYRGPRCNCGKRGCIEALACGTTIAARARARLAESGAAWSKLDRKSVV
;
A
#
# COMPACT_ATOMS: atom_id res chain seq x y z
N MET A 1 2.70 -5.80 -13.64
CA MET A 1 3.64 -6.79 -13.10
C MET A 1 2.82 -7.90 -12.46
N ARG A 2 2.88 -9.13 -12.97
CA ARG A 2 2.06 -10.24 -12.46
C ARG A 2 2.75 -10.89 -11.28
N PHE A 3 2.37 -10.55 -10.07
CA PHE A 3 2.82 -11.22 -8.84
C PHE A 3 2.19 -12.63 -8.62
N ARG A 4 1.63 -13.23 -9.66
CA ARG A 4 0.90 -14.50 -9.54
C ARG A 4 1.77 -15.76 -9.63
N GLU A 5 3.08 -15.66 -9.86
CA GLU A 5 3.86 -16.85 -10.28
C GLU A 5 5.02 -17.25 -9.36
N THR A 6 5.29 -16.58 -8.24
CA THR A 6 6.52 -16.85 -7.47
C THR A 6 6.38 -17.76 -6.25
N LEU A 7 5.18 -18.14 -5.85
CA LEU A 7 4.99 -19.19 -4.84
C LEU A 7 3.95 -20.18 -5.31
N PRO A 8 4.31 -21.44 -5.61
CA PRO A 8 3.33 -22.46 -5.94
C PRO A 8 2.35 -22.57 -4.77
N ARG A 9 1.07 -22.33 -5.03
CA ARG A 9 -0.03 -22.52 -4.06
C ARG A 9 0.02 -23.89 -3.37
N ALA A 10 0.70 -24.87 -3.98
CA ALA A 10 0.93 -26.18 -3.43
C ALA A 10 1.88 -26.22 -2.23
N ARG A 11 2.89 -25.34 -2.15
CA ARG A 11 3.82 -25.34 -1.00
C ARG A 11 3.25 -24.74 0.28
N LEU A 12 2.28 -23.84 0.17
CA LEU A 12 1.59 -23.27 1.34
C LEU A 12 0.52 -24.19 1.93
N ARG A 13 0.10 -25.22 1.20
CA ARG A 13 -0.81 -26.26 1.69
C ARG A 13 -0.15 -27.30 2.61
N LEU A 14 1.17 -27.26 2.75
CA LEU A 14 1.96 -28.24 3.52
C LEU A 14 2.12 -27.87 5.02
N ILE A 15 1.47 -26.82 5.49
CA ILE A 15 1.30 -26.61 6.93
C ILE A 15 0.11 -27.49 7.32
N GLU A 16 0.39 -28.70 7.77
CA GLU A 16 -0.64 -29.67 8.17
C GLU A 16 -1.64 -29.04 9.14
N GLY A 17 -2.93 -29.13 8.84
CA GLY A 17 -4.03 -28.66 9.67
C GLY A 17 -4.46 -27.20 9.47
N PHE A 18 -3.82 -26.41 8.58
CA PHE A 18 -4.22 -25.03 8.33
C PHE A 18 -4.68 -24.77 6.90
N SER A 19 -5.80 -24.04 6.75
CA SER A 19 -6.24 -23.50 5.47
C SER A 19 -5.53 -22.17 5.22
N VAL A 20 -4.60 -22.14 4.26
CA VAL A 20 -3.81 -20.94 3.92
C VAL A 20 -4.40 -20.27 2.68
N ARG A 21 -4.61 -18.96 2.77
CA ARG A 21 -4.94 -18.09 1.65
C ARG A 21 -3.86 -17.02 1.52
N VAL A 22 -3.48 -16.72 0.29
CA VAL A 22 -2.53 -15.66 -0.04
C VAL A 22 -3.29 -14.54 -0.72
N ASP A 23 -3.10 -13.33 -0.23
CA ASP A 23 -3.70 -12.12 -0.78
C ASP A 23 -2.67 -10.97 -0.81
N ASN A 24 -3.08 -9.81 -1.31
CA ASN A 24 -2.29 -8.60 -1.24
C ASN A 24 -2.17 -8.15 0.23
N ASP A 25 -1.00 -7.63 0.61
CA ASP A 25 -0.68 -7.21 1.98
C ASP A 25 -1.62 -6.11 2.51
N ALA A 26 -1.87 -5.06 1.72
CA ALA A 26 -2.78 -3.98 2.13
C ALA A 26 -4.22 -4.47 2.26
N LYS A 27 -4.67 -5.39 1.40
CA LYS A 27 -6.00 -5.99 1.51
C LYS A 27 -6.13 -6.88 2.73
N SER A 28 -5.08 -7.63 3.06
CA SER A 28 -5.03 -8.46 4.26
C SER A 28 -5.04 -7.60 5.53
N ALA A 29 -4.28 -6.50 5.54
CA ALA A 29 -4.30 -5.53 6.62
C ALA A 29 -5.69 -4.87 6.77
N ALA A 30 -6.32 -4.48 5.66
CA ALA A 30 -7.69 -3.95 5.66
C ALA A 30 -8.69 -4.92 6.31
N LEU A 31 -8.56 -6.22 6.00
CA LEU A 31 -9.40 -7.24 6.60
C LEU A 31 -9.15 -7.37 8.11
N ALA A 32 -7.89 -7.32 8.53
CA ALA A 32 -7.54 -7.36 9.94
C ALA A 32 -8.15 -6.18 10.70
N GLU A 33 -8.06 -4.97 10.15
CA GLU A 33 -8.68 -3.78 10.73
C GLU A 33 -10.21 -3.89 10.81
N ALA A 34 -10.85 -4.48 9.81
CA ALA A 34 -12.30 -4.67 9.80
C ALA A 34 -12.77 -5.74 10.81
N LEU A 35 -11.93 -6.73 11.11
CA LEU A 35 -12.29 -7.84 12.01
C LEU A 35 -11.89 -7.59 13.46
N TRP A 36 -10.75 -6.95 13.69
CA TRP A 36 -10.14 -6.83 15.02
C TRP A 36 -9.59 -5.45 15.36
N GLY A 37 -9.62 -4.50 14.42
CA GLY A 37 -9.06 -3.16 14.59
C GLY A 37 -10.12 -2.06 14.60
N ALA A 38 -9.74 -0.89 14.10
CA ALA A 38 -10.58 0.31 14.09
C ALA A 38 -11.85 0.21 13.22
N GLY A 39 -11.90 -0.78 12.32
CA GLY A 39 -13.05 -1.03 11.43
C GLY A 39 -14.13 -1.94 12.03
N VAL A 40 -13.98 -2.40 13.27
CA VAL A 40 -14.98 -3.28 13.91
C VAL A 40 -16.32 -2.56 14.04
N GLY A 41 -17.40 -3.23 13.61
CA GLY A 41 -18.76 -2.69 13.64
C GLY A 41 -19.19 -1.92 12.40
N TYR A 42 -18.28 -1.61 11.48
CA TYR A 42 -18.62 -0.96 10.21
C TYR A 42 -18.86 -1.98 9.09
N HIS A 43 -19.89 -1.72 8.27
CA HIS A 43 -20.19 -2.53 7.09
C HIS A 43 -19.20 -2.30 5.95
N ILE A 44 -18.67 -1.09 5.85
CA ILE A 44 -17.71 -0.71 4.81
C ILE A 44 -16.49 -0.11 5.50
N VAL A 45 -15.31 -0.67 5.20
CA VAL A 45 -14.02 -0.16 5.68
C VAL A 45 -13.12 0.11 4.49
N PHE A 46 -12.66 1.34 4.37
CA PHE A 46 -11.56 1.72 3.48
C PHE A 46 -10.28 1.81 4.30
N TYR A 47 -9.28 1.08 3.89
CA TYR A 47 -7.96 1.08 4.50
C TYR A 47 -6.92 1.64 3.53
N ALA A 48 -6.02 2.46 4.03
CA ALA A 48 -4.86 2.93 3.30
C ALA A 48 -3.60 2.79 4.16
N THR A 49 -2.55 2.25 3.60
CA THR A 49 -1.22 2.18 4.21
C THR A 49 -0.25 3.06 3.45
N LEU A 50 0.52 3.87 4.17
CA LEU A 50 1.54 4.76 3.63
C LEU A 50 2.90 4.26 4.12
N GLY A 51 3.61 3.54 3.22
CA GLY A 51 4.95 2.99 3.48
C GLY A 51 5.87 3.33 2.31
N THR A 52 6.65 2.35 1.84
CA THR A 52 7.46 2.47 0.61
C THR A 52 6.60 2.82 -0.60
N GLY A 53 5.37 2.31 -0.66
CA GLY A 53 4.31 2.70 -1.58
C GLY A 53 3.04 3.10 -0.84
N ILE A 54 1.94 3.20 -1.57
CA ILE A 54 0.60 3.43 -1.01
C ILE A 54 -0.30 2.25 -1.41
N GLY A 55 -0.55 1.36 -0.46
CA GLY A 55 -1.49 0.26 -0.62
C GLY A 55 -2.86 0.61 -0.09
N THR A 56 -3.91 0.06 -0.70
CA THR A 56 -5.27 0.26 -0.25
C THR A 56 -6.09 -1.02 -0.29
N GLY A 57 -7.08 -1.10 0.58
CA GLY A 57 -8.06 -2.18 0.63
C GLY A 57 -9.44 -1.67 0.95
N VAL A 58 -10.46 -2.33 0.42
CA VAL A 58 -11.86 -2.09 0.76
C VAL A 58 -12.48 -3.39 1.24
N ILE A 59 -13.17 -3.30 2.34
CA ILE A 59 -13.91 -4.39 2.95
C ILE A 59 -15.39 -4.06 2.91
N PHE A 60 -16.19 -4.99 2.43
CA PHE A 60 -17.63 -4.98 2.53
C PHE A 60 -18.09 -6.16 3.36
N ASP A 61 -18.84 -5.90 4.42
CA ASP A 61 -19.40 -6.92 5.32
C ASP A 61 -18.36 -8.01 5.69
N LYS A 62 -17.21 -7.54 6.19
CA LYS A 62 -16.08 -8.41 6.62
C LYS A 62 -15.46 -9.26 5.49
N ARG A 63 -15.60 -8.84 4.23
CA ARG A 63 -15.02 -9.51 3.07
C ARG A 63 -14.21 -8.55 2.23
N ILE A 64 -13.04 -8.98 1.79
CA ILE A 64 -12.18 -8.19 0.90
C ILE A 64 -12.87 -8.02 -0.45
N TYR A 65 -12.97 -6.79 -0.90
CA TYR A 65 -13.41 -6.48 -2.26
C TYR A 65 -12.25 -6.65 -3.25
N HIS A 66 -12.26 -7.74 -3.99
CA HIS A 66 -11.23 -8.04 -4.98
C HIS A 66 -11.54 -7.47 -6.36
N GLY A 67 -12.79 -7.09 -6.63
CA GLY A 67 -13.25 -6.80 -7.98
C GLY A 67 -13.21 -8.04 -8.87
N ARG A 68 -13.41 -7.84 -10.17
CA ARG A 68 -13.48 -8.95 -11.14
C ARG A 68 -12.14 -9.65 -11.35
N THR A 69 -11.03 -8.92 -11.33
CA THR A 69 -9.69 -9.43 -11.68
C THR A 69 -8.75 -9.59 -10.48
N GLY A 70 -9.20 -9.27 -9.28
CA GLY A 70 -8.36 -9.22 -8.08
C GLY A 70 -7.56 -7.92 -7.92
N SER A 71 -7.68 -6.99 -8.87
CA SER A 71 -6.94 -5.72 -8.87
C SER A 71 -7.77 -4.52 -8.40
N ALA A 72 -8.88 -4.78 -7.71
CA ALA A 72 -9.66 -3.68 -7.13
C ALA A 72 -8.87 -2.94 -6.06
N THR A 73 -9.21 -1.67 -5.89
CA THR A 73 -8.70 -0.82 -4.82
C THR A 73 -7.20 -0.52 -4.89
N GLU A 74 -6.67 -0.31 -6.09
CA GLU A 74 -5.31 0.22 -6.30
C GLU A 74 -5.29 1.75 -6.15
N GLY A 75 -5.74 2.24 -4.98
CA GLY A 75 -5.96 3.67 -4.70
C GLY A 75 -4.69 4.50 -4.74
N GLY A 76 -3.53 3.92 -4.38
CA GLY A 76 -2.23 4.58 -4.52
C GLY A 76 -1.91 5.00 -5.95
N HIS A 77 -2.51 4.33 -6.94
CA HIS A 77 -2.33 4.64 -8.35
C HIS A 77 -3.43 5.53 -8.95
N MET A 78 -4.25 6.15 -8.12
CA MET A 78 -5.17 7.19 -8.55
C MET A 78 -4.40 8.46 -8.89
N THR A 79 -4.57 8.97 -10.11
CA THR A 79 -3.93 10.21 -10.56
C THR A 79 -4.64 11.42 -9.95
N ILE A 80 -3.91 12.25 -9.20
CA ILE A 80 -4.40 13.50 -8.62
C ILE A 80 -3.72 14.74 -9.24
N ASP A 81 -2.63 14.54 -9.96
CA ASP A 81 -1.96 15.59 -10.73
C ASP A 81 -1.46 15.02 -12.06
N TYR A 82 -2.20 15.27 -13.14
CA TYR A 82 -1.85 14.77 -14.48
C TYR A 82 -0.51 15.30 -15.02
N ARG A 83 0.01 16.42 -14.49
CA ARG A 83 1.33 16.99 -14.79
C ARG A 83 2.41 16.53 -13.84
N GLY A 84 2.05 15.76 -12.82
CA GLY A 84 2.94 15.28 -11.79
C GLY A 84 3.98 14.26 -12.26
N PRO A 85 4.81 13.77 -11.35
CA PRO A 85 5.90 12.84 -11.66
C PRO A 85 5.38 11.52 -12.25
N ARG A 86 6.26 10.82 -12.96
CA ARG A 86 5.96 9.47 -13.43
C ARG A 86 5.85 8.51 -12.26
N CYS A 87 4.83 7.66 -12.29
CA CYS A 87 4.64 6.55 -11.36
C CYS A 87 5.15 5.24 -11.98
N ASN A 88 5.58 4.32 -11.14
CA ASN A 88 6.02 2.98 -11.55
C ASN A 88 4.93 2.18 -12.28
N CYS A 89 3.66 2.53 -12.09
CA CYS A 89 2.54 1.92 -12.82
C CYS A 89 2.41 2.40 -14.28
N GLY A 90 3.27 3.31 -14.72
CA GLY A 90 3.29 3.89 -16.07
C GLY A 90 2.50 5.20 -16.21
N LYS A 91 1.62 5.53 -15.27
CA LYS A 91 0.86 6.79 -15.25
C LYS A 91 1.68 7.95 -14.70
N ARG A 92 1.08 9.15 -14.70
CA ARG A 92 1.64 10.35 -14.05
C ARG A 92 0.76 10.80 -12.90
N GLY A 93 1.41 11.40 -11.87
CA GLY A 93 0.74 12.07 -10.77
C GLY A 93 -0.14 11.19 -9.90
N CYS A 94 0.17 9.92 -9.80
CA CYS A 94 -0.44 9.03 -8.83
C CYS A 94 -0.16 9.52 -7.40
N ILE A 95 -1.09 9.32 -6.49
CA ILE A 95 -0.91 9.65 -5.06
C ILE A 95 0.39 9.03 -4.54
N GLU A 96 0.67 7.78 -4.86
CA GLU A 96 1.89 7.09 -4.47
C GLU A 96 3.16 7.82 -4.93
N ALA A 97 3.21 8.24 -6.20
CA ALA A 97 4.36 8.96 -6.74
C ALA A 97 4.56 10.34 -6.09
N LEU A 98 3.54 10.89 -5.45
CA LEU A 98 3.55 12.21 -4.83
C LEU A 98 3.79 12.15 -3.31
N ALA A 99 3.29 11.12 -2.63
CA ALA A 99 3.12 11.14 -1.18
C ALA A 99 3.46 9.82 -0.47
N CYS A 100 4.07 8.83 -1.13
CA CYS A 100 4.57 7.66 -0.40
C CYS A 100 5.79 8.03 0.47
N GLY A 101 6.12 7.21 1.45
CA GLY A 101 7.18 7.49 2.42
C GLY A 101 8.52 7.77 1.77
N THR A 102 8.90 7.02 0.74
CA THR A 102 10.14 7.24 -0.02
C THR A 102 10.15 8.58 -0.75
N THR A 103 9.02 8.96 -1.35
CA THR A 103 8.89 10.26 -2.05
C THR A 103 8.91 11.42 -1.07
N ILE A 104 8.21 11.32 0.06
CA ILE A 104 8.22 12.33 1.11
C ILE A 104 9.66 12.55 1.62
N ALA A 105 10.37 11.46 1.92
CA ALA A 105 11.75 11.52 2.38
C ALA A 105 12.68 12.16 1.33
N ALA A 106 12.54 11.80 0.05
CA ALA A 106 13.32 12.39 -1.03
C ALA A 106 13.07 13.90 -1.18
N ARG A 107 11.80 14.32 -1.13
CA ARG A 107 11.42 15.74 -1.20
C ARG A 107 11.91 16.53 0.00
N ALA A 108 11.85 15.94 1.20
CA ALA A 108 12.38 16.57 2.40
C ALA A 108 13.90 16.79 2.31
N ARG A 109 14.64 15.78 1.83
CA ARG A 109 16.10 15.90 1.61
C ARG A 109 16.43 17.00 0.59
N ALA A 110 15.72 17.04 -0.53
CA ALA A 110 15.91 18.09 -1.54
C ALA A 110 15.69 19.50 -0.97
N ARG A 111 14.59 19.69 -0.22
CA ARG A 111 14.29 20.95 0.45
C ARG A 111 15.36 21.37 1.46
N LEU A 112 15.86 20.43 2.25
CA LEU A 112 16.93 20.70 3.21
C LEU A 112 18.23 21.11 2.50
N ALA A 113 18.58 20.45 1.40
CA ALA A 113 19.75 20.80 0.61
C ALA A 113 19.65 22.22 0.01
N GLU A 114 18.48 22.61 -0.48
CA GLU A 114 18.20 23.94 -1.01
C GLU A 114 18.26 25.03 0.08
N SER A 115 17.82 24.73 1.29
CA SER A 115 17.76 25.71 2.39
C SER A 115 19.07 25.92 3.12
N GLY A 116 20.12 25.10 2.84
CA GLY A 116 21.38 25.13 3.58
C GLY A 116 21.25 24.71 5.06
N ALA A 117 20.10 24.21 5.46
CA ALA A 117 19.85 23.80 6.84
C ALA A 117 20.61 22.50 7.17
N ALA A 118 21.23 22.45 8.35
CA ALA A 118 21.86 21.24 8.84
C ALA A 118 20.82 20.14 9.02
N TRP A 119 21.20 18.90 8.69
CA TRP A 119 20.39 17.71 8.81
C TRP A 119 19.69 17.60 10.18
N SER A 120 18.38 17.50 10.16
CA SER A 120 17.60 17.25 11.37
C SER A 120 17.64 15.76 11.73
N LYS A 121 17.25 15.43 12.97
CA LYS A 121 17.17 14.05 13.48
C LYS A 121 16.26 13.12 12.65
N LEU A 122 15.50 13.65 11.68
CA LEU A 122 14.66 12.90 10.75
C LEU A 122 15.45 12.03 9.75
N ASP A 123 16.76 12.23 9.64
CA ASP A 123 17.57 11.49 8.66
C ASP A 123 18.01 10.10 9.13
N ARG A 124 17.88 9.76 10.38
CA ARG A 124 18.57 8.59 10.90
C ARG A 124 17.81 7.29 10.97
N LYS A 125 16.53 7.28 10.96
CA LYS A 125 15.76 6.00 11.07
C LYS A 125 14.31 6.25 10.77
N SER A 126 13.86 5.88 9.66
CA SER A 126 12.49 5.35 9.52
C SER A 126 12.03 5.43 8.10
N VAL A 127 12.64 4.66 7.27
CA VAL A 127 11.91 4.04 6.18
C VAL A 127 12.25 2.55 6.32
N VAL A 128 11.49 1.90 7.17
CA VAL A 128 11.39 0.46 7.19
C VAL A 128 10.35 0.09 6.15
#